data_3c1f5f2384d06133a0077117603f32a7
#
_entry.id   3c1f5f2384d06133a0077117603f32a7
#
_cell.length_a   1.000
_cell.length_b   1.000
_cell.length_c   1.000
_cell.angle_alpha   90.00
_cell.angle_beta   90.00
_cell.angle_gamma   90.00
#
_symmetry.space_group_name_H-M   'P 1'
#
loop_
_entity.id
_entity.type
_entity.pdbx_description
1 polymer ?
#
loop_
_entity_poly.entity_id
_entity_poly.type
_entity_poly.pdbx_seq_one_letter_code
_entity_poly.pdbx_strand_id
1 'polypeptide(L)'
;MGMNIKVKDFLGNNYSCEDAILLRENIKKNLNSGVILDFDGYDRVPSTFLTCLFTELIEKSGREYIFDHIDVKNLSNYADYSRVVLGTTFQ
;
A
#
# COMPACT_ATOMS: atom_id res chain seq x y z
N MET A 1 3.77 -17.84 -2.83
CA MET A 1 4.44 -16.88 -3.59
C MET A 1 3.68 -15.62 -3.65
N GLY A 2 4.31 -14.52 -3.51
CA GLY A 2 3.66 -13.25 -3.53
C GLY A 2 3.55 -12.68 -4.92
N MET A 3 2.66 -11.73 -5.10
CA MET A 3 2.55 -11.00 -6.34
C MET A 3 3.28 -9.68 -6.20
N ASN A 4 4.14 -9.38 -7.18
CA ASN A 4 4.89 -8.14 -7.17
C ASN A 4 4.19 -7.13 -8.06
N ILE A 5 3.75 -6.01 -7.49
CA ILE A 5 3.08 -4.97 -8.23
C ILE A 5 3.97 -3.75 -8.29
N LYS A 6 4.38 -3.38 -9.48
CA LYS A 6 5.11 -2.14 -9.66
C LYS A 6 4.10 -1.03 -9.79
N VAL A 7 3.98 -0.24 -8.75
CA VAL A 7 2.92 0.75 -8.64
C VAL A 7 2.98 1.76 -9.78
N LYS A 8 4.19 2.18 -10.15
CA LYS A 8 4.34 3.15 -11.22
C LYS A 8 3.91 2.60 -12.57
N ASP A 9 4.12 1.32 -12.81
CA ASP A 9 3.67 0.70 -14.05
C ASP A 9 2.15 0.61 -14.07
N PHE A 10 1.53 0.46 -12.90
CA PHE A 10 0.09 0.32 -12.82
C PHE A 10 -0.63 1.66 -12.85
N LEU A 11 -0.10 2.65 -12.15
CA LEU A 11 -0.76 3.94 -12.01
C LEU A 11 -0.09 5.10 -12.74
N GLY A 12 1.14 4.91 -13.17
CA GLY A 12 1.89 6.01 -13.77
C GLY A 12 2.25 7.05 -12.72
N ASN A 13 1.98 8.32 -13.02
CA ASN A 13 2.29 9.38 -12.10
C ASN A 13 1.08 9.85 -11.30
N ASN A 14 0.05 9.03 -11.24
CA ASN A 14 -1.19 9.42 -10.58
C ASN A 14 -1.22 8.92 -9.15
N TYR A 15 -1.61 9.80 -8.23
CA TYR A 15 -1.64 9.44 -6.81
C TYR A 15 -2.93 9.87 -6.13
N SER A 16 -4.03 9.92 -6.85
CA SER A 16 -5.28 10.37 -6.22
C SER A 16 -5.89 9.23 -5.42
N CYS A 17 -6.91 9.52 -4.64
CA CYS A 17 -7.66 8.49 -3.93
C CYS A 17 -8.31 7.52 -4.90
N GLU A 18 -8.72 8.00 -6.06
CA GLU A 18 -9.31 7.12 -7.07
C GLU A 18 -8.28 6.11 -7.56
N ASP A 19 -7.05 6.55 -7.73
CA ASP A 19 -5.99 5.65 -8.13
C ASP A 19 -5.69 4.63 -7.04
N ALA A 20 -5.75 5.07 -5.80
CA ALA A 20 -5.56 4.16 -4.67
C ALA A 20 -6.64 3.09 -4.65
N ILE A 21 -7.87 3.44 -5.00
CA ILE A 21 -8.94 2.46 -5.03
C ILE A 21 -8.69 1.41 -6.12
N LEU A 22 -8.21 1.83 -7.28
CA LEU A 22 -7.89 0.88 -8.33
C LEU A 22 -6.80 -0.08 -7.90
N LEU A 23 -5.77 0.44 -7.27
CA LEU A 23 -4.69 -0.40 -6.79
C LEU A 23 -5.17 -1.33 -5.68
N ARG A 24 -6.03 -0.83 -4.81
CA ARG A 24 -6.58 -1.63 -3.72
C ARG A 24 -7.35 -2.84 -4.25
N GLU A 25 -8.13 -2.66 -5.31
CA GLU A 25 -8.87 -3.77 -5.87
C GLU A 25 -7.94 -4.84 -6.41
N ASN A 26 -6.83 -4.43 -7.00
CA ASN A 26 -5.85 -5.37 -7.49
C ASN A 26 -5.17 -6.11 -6.33
N ILE A 27 -4.88 -5.40 -5.25
CA ILE A 27 -4.30 -6.01 -4.07
C ILE A 27 -5.26 -7.05 -3.48
N LYS A 28 -6.53 -6.72 -3.40
CA LYS A 28 -7.52 -7.63 -2.81
C LYS A 28 -7.56 -8.97 -3.52
N LYS A 29 -7.38 -8.97 -4.82
CA LYS A 29 -7.43 -10.20 -5.58
C LYS A 29 -6.29 -11.14 -5.25
N ASN A 30 -5.18 -10.61 -4.75
CA ASN A 30 -3.99 -11.40 -4.52
C ASN A 30 -3.55 -11.44 -3.07
N LEU A 31 -4.37 -10.92 -2.18
CA LEU A 31 -3.95 -10.71 -0.79
C LEU A 31 -3.59 -12.02 -0.08
N ASN A 32 -4.34 -13.08 -0.34
CA ASN A 32 -4.07 -14.36 0.31
C ASN A 32 -2.69 -14.92 -0.03
N SER A 33 -2.19 -14.62 -1.22
CA SER A 33 -0.88 -15.08 -1.63
C SER A 33 0.24 -14.14 -1.22
N GLY A 34 -0.14 -12.98 -0.70
CA GLY A 34 0.86 -11.98 -0.37
C GLY A 34 1.09 -11.05 -1.54
N VAL A 35 1.36 -9.79 -1.25
CA VAL A 35 1.55 -8.77 -2.27
C VAL A 35 2.79 -7.95 -1.93
N ILE A 36 3.62 -7.69 -2.92
CA ILE A 36 4.76 -6.80 -2.76
C ILE A 36 4.47 -5.57 -3.59
N LEU A 37 4.39 -4.43 -2.94
CA LEU A 37 4.18 -3.15 -3.62
C LEU A 37 5.52 -2.47 -3.83
N ASP A 38 5.89 -2.31 -5.08
CA ASP A 38 7.17 -1.69 -5.41
C ASP A 38 6.91 -0.27 -5.87
N PHE A 39 7.39 0.69 -5.09
CA PHE A 39 7.20 2.11 -5.38
C PHE A 39 8.40 2.71 -6.10
N ASP A 40 9.21 1.89 -6.72
CA ASP A 40 10.37 2.38 -7.45
C ASP A 40 9.93 3.39 -8.51
N GLY A 41 10.66 4.46 -8.64
CA GLY A 41 10.35 5.52 -9.58
C GLY A 41 9.61 6.69 -9.00
N TYR A 42 9.17 6.58 -7.73
CA TYR A 42 8.51 7.68 -7.06
C TYR A 42 9.46 8.31 -6.06
N ASP A 43 9.45 9.64 -5.99
CA ASP A 43 10.24 10.32 -4.96
C ASP A 43 9.54 10.23 -3.62
N ARG A 44 8.25 10.50 -3.61
CA ARG A 44 7.49 10.46 -2.37
C ARG A 44 6.05 10.19 -2.72
N VAL A 45 5.40 9.35 -1.96
CA VAL A 45 4.00 9.04 -2.16
C VAL A 45 3.21 9.79 -1.09
N PRO A 46 2.18 10.56 -1.47
CA PRO A 46 1.41 11.31 -0.47
C PRO A 46 0.78 10.40 0.57
N SER A 47 0.76 10.85 1.81
CA SER A 47 0.14 10.05 2.86
C SER A 47 -1.34 9.89 2.65
N THR A 48 -2.01 10.84 1.99
CA THR A 48 -3.42 10.69 1.66
C THR A 48 -3.65 9.51 0.73
N PHE A 49 -2.74 9.28 -0.21
CA PHE A 49 -2.83 8.12 -1.09
C PHE A 49 -2.71 6.83 -0.27
N LEU A 50 -1.74 6.79 0.62
CA LEU A 50 -1.54 5.61 1.47
C LEU A 50 -2.76 5.36 2.36
N THR A 51 -3.33 6.41 2.91
CA THR A 51 -4.52 6.28 3.74
C THR A 51 -5.69 5.72 2.93
N CYS A 52 -5.93 6.26 1.74
CA CYS A 52 -7.01 5.77 0.90
C CYS A 52 -6.79 4.33 0.50
N LEU A 53 -5.52 3.96 0.27
CA LEU A 53 -5.21 2.62 -0.17
C LEU A 53 -5.43 1.58 0.91
N PHE A 54 -4.98 1.87 2.12
CA PHE A 54 -4.93 0.86 3.17
C PHE A 54 -6.09 0.86 4.14
N THR A 55 -6.83 1.97 4.27
CA THR A 55 -7.85 2.06 5.30
C THR A 55 -8.90 0.96 5.18
N GLU A 56 -9.44 0.77 4.00
CA GLU A 56 -10.48 -0.23 3.83
C GLU A 56 -9.92 -1.64 4.00
N LEU A 57 -8.70 -1.87 3.53
CA LEU A 57 -8.08 -3.17 3.70
C LEU A 57 -7.94 -3.50 5.19
N ILE A 58 -7.51 -2.50 5.96
CA ILE A 58 -7.34 -2.67 7.39
C ILE A 58 -8.67 -2.92 8.07
N GLU A 59 -9.70 -2.21 7.66
CA GLU A 59 -11.03 -2.38 8.26
C GLU A 59 -11.58 -3.77 8.01
N LYS A 60 -11.30 -4.33 6.86
CA LYS A 60 -11.83 -5.64 6.52
C LYS A 60 -10.99 -6.79 7.04
N SER A 61 -9.69 -6.63 7.05
CA SER A 61 -8.80 -7.75 7.36
C SER A 61 -7.98 -7.57 8.62
N GLY A 62 -7.93 -6.36 9.16
CA GLY A 62 -7.13 -6.09 10.35
C GLY A 62 -5.70 -5.68 10.02
N ARG A 63 -5.11 -4.90 10.90
CA ARG A 63 -3.78 -4.33 10.66
C ARG A 63 -2.71 -5.40 10.57
N GLU A 64 -2.78 -6.40 11.45
CA GLU A 64 -1.76 -7.44 11.45
C GLU A 64 -1.79 -8.25 10.16
N TYR A 65 -2.98 -8.60 9.70
CA TYR A 65 -3.11 -9.37 8.49
C TYR A 65 -2.54 -8.59 7.30
N ILE A 66 -2.87 -7.30 7.21
CA ILE A 66 -2.39 -6.47 6.12
C ILE A 66 -0.88 -6.33 6.18
N PHE A 67 -0.33 -6.07 7.36
CA PHE A 67 1.10 -5.91 7.50
C PHE A 67 1.85 -7.18 7.14
N ASP A 68 1.28 -8.35 7.50
CA ASP A 68 1.92 -9.63 7.23
C ASP A 68 1.82 -10.04 5.77
N HIS A 69 0.81 -9.57 5.06
CA HIS A 69 0.58 -10.02 3.69
C HIS A 69 0.97 -9.01 2.63
N ILE A 70 1.33 -7.80 3.01
CA ILE A 70 1.75 -6.78 2.07
C ILE A 70 3.14 -6.29 2.45
N ASP A 71 4.09 -6.45 1.54
CA ASP A 71 5.42 -5.87 1.68
C ASP A 71 5.52 -4.65 0.81
N VAL A 72 6.22 -3.63 1.28
CA VAL A 72 6.41 -2.40 0.53
C VAL A 72 7.91 -2.21 0.29
N LYS A 73 8.27 -1.96 -0.96
CA LYS A 73 9.66 -1.77 -1.34
C LYS A 73 9.84 -0.42 -1.99
N ASN A 74 11.00 0.14 -1.82
CA ASN A 74 11.42 1.38 -2.50
C ASN A 74 10.52 2.57 -2.22
N LEU A 75 9.94 2.60 -1.03
CA LEU A 75 9.11 3.72 -0.61
C LEU A 75 9.95 4.64 0.25
N SER A 76 10.20 5.86 -0.22
CA SER A 76 11.07 6.78 0.49
C SER A 76 10.46 7.27 1.79
N ASN A 77 9.15 7.41 1.84
CA ASN A 77 8.50 7.85 3.08
C ASN A 77 7.83 6.66 3.79
N TYR A 78 8.63 5.62 4.04
CA TYR A 78 8.14 4.41 4.68
C TYR A 78 7.52 4.66 6.04
N ALA A 79 7.98 5.70 6.75
CA ALA A 79 7.39 6.03 8.04
C ALA A 79 5.92 6.39 7.94
N ASP A 80 5.52 7.05 6.85
CA ASP A 80 4.10 7.36 6.64
C ASP A 80 3.30 6.09 6.41
N TYR A 81 3.85 5.15 5.66
CA TYR A 81 3.21 3.87 5.45
C TYR A 81 3.03 3.12 6.77
N SER A 82 4.08 3.07 7.58
CA SER A 82 4.00 2.39 8.87
C SER A 82 2.94 3.00 9.77
N ARG A 83 2.85 4.32 9.76
CA ARG A 83 1.87 5.01 10.59
C ARG A 83 0.45 4.68 10.14
N VAL A 84 0.22 4.63 8.83
CA VAL A 84 -1.09 4.31 8.30
C VAL A 84 -1.47 2.85 8.60
N VAL A 85 -0.56 1.93 8.32
CA VAL A 85 -0.87 0.52 8.43
C VAL A 85 -0.90 0.05 9.88
N LEU A 86 0.07 0.45 10.66
CA LEU A 86 0.13 0.02 12.05
C LEU A 86 -0.72 0.88 12.97
N GLY A 87 -1.03 2.07 12.52
CA GLY A 87 -1.91 2.95 13.28
C GLY A 87 -1.32 3.46 14.56
N THR A 88 0.02 3.42 14.68
CA THR A 88 0.63 3.83 15.89
C THR A 88 1.41 5.04 15.69
N THR A 89 1.56 5.76 16.75
CA THR A 89 2.53 6.77 16.78
C THR A 89 3.62 6.24 17.54
N PHE A 90 4.76 6.27 17.01
CA PHE A 90 5.82 5.79 17.69
C PHE A 90 6.38 6.77 18.44
N GLN A 91 6.76 6.31 19.41
CA GLN A 91 7.36 7.14 20.25
C GLN A 91 8.74 6.86 20.17
#